data_35441c94242d2c84f7bb66279ce0930b
#
_entry.id   35441c94242d2c84f7bb66279ce0930b
#
_cell.length_a   1.000
_cell.length_b   1.000
_cell.length_c   1.000
_cell.angle_alpha   90.00
_cell.angle_beta   90.00
_cell.angle_gamma   90.00
#
_symmetry.space_group_name_H-M   'P 1'
#
loop_
_entity.id
_entity.type
_entity.pdbx_description
1 polymer ?
#
loop_
_entity_poly.entity_id
_entity_poly.type
_entity_poly.pdbx_seq_one_letter_code
_entity_poly.pdbx_strand_id
1 'polypeptide(L)'
;WGFPNYLLSGTATLVFFYKFINEDNFKKQAIFGLLIALSFSVFICNLYPAWQVPVGYVYLVIGIWMIKENFDQIRHMSKKQWLLLLSAFMVCVVFVLSYFITAKEYIQIINQTVYPGKRVDYGSNVIQKILCYAQSLFFPFGGLSNNSESGVFFCLFPLSTLLSLYYLIVAKKKDLLSIFLLIVEISMIIYTTIGLAPIVAKLLLFTHSVSGRMVDILGFVQVILIIRLLSFYKDEKHIKPIVGSIIAIIFACESVLICKFSFPDYLNKYRMILLFILIFFLSFYLMTNYKDKGFKKFGILISVVSICSGICVRPISIGLSSVYAKPAAQEIQKIVSIDPKSKWVTIGGIETPSFTVMCGAPTINFVNTYPNLKLWHTLDPEKKYEKIYNRYEH
;
A
#
# COMPACT_ATOMS: atom_id res chain seq x y z
N TRP A 1 -2.01 -4.09 -8.86
CA TRP A 1 -0.58 -4.43 -8.79
C TRP A 1 0.30 -3.19 -8.55
N GLY A 2 -0.27 -1.97 -8.50
CA GLY A 2 0.46 -0.72 -8.34
C GLY A 2 0.96 -0.41 -6.94
N PHE A 3 0.37 -0.98 -5.87
CA PHE A 3 0.69 -0.59 -4.50
C PHE A 3 2.18 -0.74 -4.12
N PRO A 4 2.85 -1.88 -4.37
CA PRO A 4 4.29 -2.00 -4.12
C PRO A 4 5.14 -0.99 -4.89
N ASN A 5 4.71 -0.60 -6.11
CA ASN A 5 5.42 0.41 -6.90
C ASN A 5 5.39 1.79 -6.25
N TYR A 6 4.28 2.18 -5.60
CA TYR A 6 4.22 3.44 -4.84
C TYR A 6 5.15 3.42 -3.64
N LEU A 7 5.17 2.29 -2.90
CA LEU A 7 6.06 2.14 -1.75
C LEU A 7 7.53 2.19 -2.18
N LEU A 8 7.89 1.46 -3.23
CA LEU A 8 9.26 1.42 -3.74
C LEU A 8 9.69 2.79 -4.29
N SER A 9 8.91 3.37 -5.20
CA SER A 9 9.28 4.60 -5.89
C SER A 9 9.29 5.82 -4.96
N GLY A 10 8.30 5.94 -4.07
CA GLY A 10 8.27 7.01 -3.07
C GLY A 10 9.41 6.91 -2.07
N THR A 11 9.68 5.72 -1.52
CA THR A 11 10.82 5.50 -0.62
C THR A 11 12.15 5.75 -1.33
N ALA A 12 12.31 5.26 -2.56
CA ALA A 12 13.52 5.47 -3.35
C ALA A 12 13.78 6.97 -3.59
N THR A 13 12.73 7.73 -3.92
CA THR A 13 12.84 9.19 -4.12
C THR A 13 13.39 9.87 -2.86
N LEU A 14 12.85 9.57 -1.68
CA LEU A 14 13.30 10.17 -0.42
C LEU A 14 14.72 9.73 -0.05
N VAL A 15 15.06 8.45 -0.22
CA VAL A 15 16.40 7.93 0.07
C VAL A 15 17.45 8.55 -0.87
N PHE A 16 17.15 8.66 -2.15
CA PHE A 16 18.08 9.28 -3.11
C PHE A 16 18.20 10.79 -2.88
N PHE A 17 17.12 11.46 -2.47
CA PHE A 17 17.17 12.87 -2.08
C PHE A 17 18.06 13.06 -0.84
N TYR A 18 17.91 12.23 0.20
CA TYR A 18 18.79 12.26 1.37
C TYR A 18 20.27 12.03 0.99
N LYS A 19 20.53 11.03 0.15
CA LYS A 19 21.90 10.77 -0.33
C LYS A 19 22.45 11.92 -1.18
N PHE A 20 21.62 12.55 -2.01
CA PHE A 20 22.01 13.69 -2.82
C PHE A 20 22.49 14.88 -1.96
N ILE A 21 21.75 15.19 -0.88
CA ILE A 21 22.07 16.32 0.00
C ILE A 21 23.38 16.08 0.78
N ASN A 22 23.65 14.82 1.16
CA ASN A 22 24.76 14.46 2.03
C ASN A 22 25.99 13.88 1.27
N GLU A 23 26.03 13.99 -0.05
CA GLU A 23 27.14 13.49 -0.88
C GLU A 23 27.98 14.66 -1.36
N ASP A 24 29.31 14.57 -1.22
CA ASP A 24 30.25 15.60 -1.68
C ASP A 24 30.76 15.37 -3.12
N ASN A 25 30.69 14.12 -3.58
CA ASN A 25 31.16 13.77 -4.92
C ASN A 25 30.15 14.13 -6.00
N PHE A 26 30.50 15.09 -6.86
CA PHE A 26 29.63 15.61 -7.93
C PHE A 26 29.07 14.52 -8.86
N LYS A 27 29.88 13.52 -9.24
CA LYS A 27 29.44 12.43 -10.12
C LYS A 27 28.36 11.57 -9.44
N LYS A 28 28.55 11.26 -8.15
CA LYS A 28 27.54 10.52 -7.37
C LYS A 28 26.27 11.35 -7.15
N GLN A 29 26.41 12.66 -6.91
CA GLN A 29 25.25 13.56 -6.82
C GLN A 29 24.45 13.58 -8.13
N ALA A 30 25.13 13.62 -9.30
CA ALA A 30 24.45 13.54 -10.59
C ALA A 30 23.69 12.22 -10.76
N ILE A 31 24.26 11.10 -10.32
CA ILE A 31 23.57 9.79 -10.32
C ILE A 31 22.35 9.83 -9.40
N PHE A 32 22.48 10.36 -8.17
CA PHE A 32 21.36 10.47 -7.26
C PHE A 32 20.27 11.41 -7.79
N GLY A 33 20.63 12.51 -8.45
CA GLY A 33 19.69 13.39 -9.14
C GLY A 33 18.89 12.67 -10.22
N LEU A 34 19.54 11.87 -11.05
CA LEU A 34 18.86 11.04 -12.05
C LEU A 34 17.94 10.00 -11.40
N LEU A 35 18.39 9.33 -10.34
CA LEU A 35 17.59 8.34 -9.62
C LEU A 35 16.37 8.97 -8.93
N ILE A 36 16.46 10.21 -8.42
CA ILE A 36 15.32 10.99 -7.93
C ILE A 36 14.33 11.21 -9.08
N ALA A 37 14.82 11.70 -10.23
CA ALA A 37 13.96 11.97 -11.39
C ALA A 37 13.21 10.71 -11.84
N LEU A 38 13.90 9.59 -11.97
CA LEU A 38 13.31 8.31 -12.38
C LEU A 38 12.30 7.79 -11.36
N SER A 39 12.68 7.71 -10.09
CA SER A 39 11.80 7.17 -9.05
C SER A 39 10.55 8.04 -8.85
N PHE A 40 10.69 9.36 -8.85
CA PHE A 40 9.56 10.27 -8.74
C PHE A 40 8.64 10.23 -9.97
N SER A 41 9.21 10.10 -11.19
CA SER A 41 8.42 9.90 -12.40
C SER A 41 7.60 8.60 -12.35
N VAL A 42 8.18 7.49 -11.87
CA VAL A 42 7.45 6.22 -11.66
C VAL A 42 6.30 6.42 -10.67
N PHE A 43 6.53 7.14 -9.56
CA PHE A 43 5.47 7.45 -8.60
C PHE A 43 4.31 8.22 -9.23
N ILE A 44 4.61 9.24 -10.06
CA ILE A 44 3.57 10.05 -10.72
C ILE A 44 2.85 9.25 -11.80
N CYS A 45 3.58 8.53 -12.67
CA CYS A 45 3.02 7.87 -13.85
C CYS A 45 2.23 6.59 -13.55
N ASN A 46 2.30 6.07 -12.33
CA ASN A 46 1.55 4.87 -11.95
C ASN A 46 0.01 5.08 -11.87
N LEU A 47 -0.49 6.29 -12.02
CA LEU A 47 -1.88 6.75 -12.20
C LEU A 47 -2.98 5.88 -11.54
N TYR A 48 -2.84 5.57 -10.27
CA TYR A 48 -3.91 4.94 -9.51
C TYR A 48 -4.20 5.74 -8.22
N PRO A 49 -5.01 6.80 -8.31
CA PRO A 49 -5.21 7.76 -7.23
C PRO A 49 -5.68 7.15 -5.91
N ALA A 50 -6.36 5.98 -5.97
CA ALA A 50 -6.88 5.32 -4.78
C ALA A 50 -5.81 4.95 -3.75
N TRP A 51 -4.58 4.66 -4.17
CA TRP A 51 -3.41 4.47 -3.30
C TRP A 51 -2.44 5.64 -3.38
N GLN A 52 -2.30 6.25 -4.57
CA GLN A 52 -1.32 7.29 -4.82
C GLN A 52 -1.53 8.51 -3.92
N VAL A 53 -2.77 8.96 -3.76
CA VAL A 53 -3.09 10.14 -2.93
C VAL A 53 -2.74 9.90 -1.46
N PRO A 54 -3.25 8.87 -0.77
CA PRO A 54 -2.94 8.69 0.65
C PRO A 54 -1.46 8.36 0.89
N VAL A 55 -0.81 7.56 0.05
CA VAL A 55 0.65 7.33 0.14
C VAL A 55 1.42 8.62 -0.11
N GLY A 56 0.95 9.46 -1.03
CA GLY A 56 1.53 10.77 -1.31
C GLY A 56 1.59 11.66 -0.07
N TYR A 57 0.54 11.68 0.75
CA TYR A 57 0.55 12.42 2.02
C TYR A 57 1.62 11.90 2.98
N VAL A 58 1.80 10.59 3.08
CA VAL A 58 2.85 10.01 3.94
C VAL A 58 4.23 10.46 3.48
N TYR A 59 4.53 10.35 2.19
CA TYR A 59 5.83 10.78 1.67
C TYR A 59 6.03 12.30 1.71
N LEU A 60 4.95 13.06 1.54
CA LEU A 60 5.00 14.52 1.68
C LEU A 60 5.46 14.92 3.08
N VAL A 61 4.86 14.37 4.13
CA VAL A 61 5.23 14.73 5.51
C VAL A 61 6.62 14.23 5.89
N ILE A 62 7.04 13.06 5.40
CA ILE A 62 8.41 12.58 5.58
C ILE A 62 9.40 13.49 4.84
N GLY A 63 9.07 13.91 3.61
CA GLY A 63 9.88 14.84 2.83
C GLY A 63 10.04 16.20 3.51
N ILE A 64 8.96 16.78 4.01
CA ILE A 64 8.99 18.06 4.77
C ILE A 64 9.85 17.93 6.03
N TRP A 65 9.67 16.83 6.77
CA TRP A 65 10.52 16.56 7.94
C TRP A 65 11.99 16.41 7.54
N MET A 66 12.30 15.67 6.48
CA MET A 66 13.67 15.47 5.99
C MET A 66 14.32 16.81 5.55
N ILE A 67 13.58 17.66 4.84
CA ILE A 67 14.06 19.01 4.46
C ILE A 67 14.37 19.83 5.72
N LYS A 68 13.53 19.78 6.72
CA LYS A 68 13.76 20.51 7.98
C LYS A 68 14.98 20.00 8.72
N GLU A 69 15.14 18.68 8.86
CA GLU A 69 16.31 18.09 9.54
C GLU A 69 17.65 18.36 8.81
N ASN A 70 17.61 18.52 7.50
CA ASN A 70 18.80 18.78 6.68
C ASN A 70 18.81 20.21 6.13
N PHE A 71 18.13 21.15 6.81
CA PHE A 71 17.97 22.51 6.28
C PHE A 71 19.30 23.25 6.11
N ASP A 72 20.24 23.07 7.02
CA ASP A 72 21.55 23.70 6.94
C ASP A 72 22.36 23.19 5.74
N GLN A 73 22.34 21.88 5.47
CA GLN A 73 22.98 21.28 4.30
C GLN A 73 22.36 21.82 3.01
N ILE A 74 21.03 21.89 2.95
CA ILE A 74 20.30 22.41 1.78
C ILE A 74 20.63 23.88 1.55
N ARG A 75 20.65 24.69 2.62
CA ARG A 75 20.98 26.12 2.54
C ARG A 75 22.39 26.39 2.02
N HIS A 76 23.35 25.51 2.35
CA HIS A 76 24.74 25.66 1.94
C HIS A 76 25.07 24.96 0.61
N MET A 77 24.08 24.42 -0.09
CA MET A 77 24.26 23.82 -1.41
C MET A 77 24.83 24.81 -2.42
N SER A 78 25.83 24.37 -3.17
CA SER A 78 26.43 25.13 -4.23
C SER A 78 25.49 25.37 -5.43
N LYS A 79 25.75 26.38 -6.24
CA LYS A 79 25.00 26.62 -7.50
C LYS A 79 24.98 25.38 -8.42
N LYS A 80 26.07 24.60 -8.44
CA LYS A 80 26.16 23.36 -9.24
C LYS A 80 25.17 22.28 -8.74
N GLN A 81 25.01 22.13 -7.44
CA GLN A 81 24.08 21.17 -6.85
C GLN A 81 22.62 21.58 -7.13
N TRP A 82 22.30 22.88 -7.02
CA TRP A 82 21.00 23.40 -7.42
C TRP A 82 20.70 23.18 -8.90
N LEU A 83 21.71 23.37 -9.76
CA LEU A 83 21.56 23.09 -11.20
C LEU A 83 21.32 21.60 -11.48
N LEU A 84 21.96 20.69 -10.73
CA LEU A 84 21.68 19.25 -10.83
C LEU A 84 20.26 18.91 -10.38
N LEU A 85 19.75 19.49 -9.30
CA LEU A 85 18.35 19.28 -8.88
C LEU A 85 17.35 19.83 -9.92
N LEU A 86 17.64 20.99 -10.46
CA LEU A 86 16.82 21.57 -11.54
C LEU A 86 16.85 20.67 -12.79
N SER A 87 18.01 20.15 -13.18
CA SER A 87 18.10 19.22 -14.30
C SER A 87 17.36 17.92 -14.03
N ALA A 88 17.45 17.36 -12.83
CA ALA A 88 16.66 16.19 -12.41
C ALA A 88 15.15 16.47 -12.47
N PHE A 89 14.71 17.63 -12.01
CA PHE A 89 13.31 18.06 -12.14
C PHE A 89 12.87 18.15 -13.62
N MET A 90 13.70 18.76 -14.47
CA MET A 90 13.38 18.85 -15.91
C MET A 90 13.31 17.46 -16.57
N VAL A 91 14.21 16.54 -16.24
CA VAL A 91 14.15 15.14 -16.70
C VAL A 91 12.83 14.49 -16.24
N CYS A 92 12.44 14.66 -14.97
CA CYS A 92 11.16 14.18 -14.49
C CYS A 92 9.99 14.76 -15.28
N VAL A 93 9.97 16.08 -15.51
CA VAL A 93 8.92 16.74 -16.31
C VAL A 93 8.83 16.15 -17.71
N VAL A 94 9.96 15.93 -18.39
CA VAL A 94 9.99 15.32 -19.73
C VAL A 94 9.39 13.91 -19.70
N PHE A 95 9.77 13.05 -18.74
CA PHE A 95 9.20 11.71 -18.62
C PHE A 95 7.70 11.74 -18.37
N VAL A 96 7.25 12.58 -17.44
CA VAL A 96 5.83 12.69 -17.08
C VAL A 96 5.02 13.23 -18.27
N LEU A 97 5.47 14.29 -18.92
CA LEU A 97 4.80 14.83 -20.10
C LEU A 97 4.75 13.82 -21.25
N SER A 98 5.85 13.15 -21.55
CA SER A 98 5.89 12.10 -22.57
C SER A 98 4.88 10.99 -22.29
N TYR A 99 4.80 10.54 -21.02
CA TYR A 99 3.80 9.56 -20.60
C TYR A 99 2.37 10.05 -20.80
N PHE A 100 2.04 11.28 -20.35
CA PHE A 100 0.69 11.81 -20.48
C PHE A 100 0.29 12.05 -21.94
N ILE A 101 1.22 12.47 -22.80
CA ILE A 101 0.97 12.61 -24.24
C ILE A 101 0.65 11.25 -24.86
N THR A 102 1.47 10.23 -24.56
CA THR A 102 1.29 8.86 -25.10
C THR A 102 0.03 8.19 -24.55
N ALA A 103 -0.29 8.40 -23.27
CA ALA A 103 -1.44 7.78 -22.61
C ALA A 103 -2.75 8.60 -22.73
N LYS A 104 -2.73 9.75 -23.40
CA LYS A 104 -3.86 10.70 -23.45
C LYS A 104 -5.20 10.06 -23.79
N GLU A 105 -5.22 9.26 -24.84
CA GLU A 105 -6.44 8.58 -25.31
C GLU A 105 -6.99 7.61 -24.26
N TYR A 106 -6.12 6.79 -23.66
CA TYR A 106 -6.50 5.83 -22.62
C TYR A 106 -7.01 6.52 -21.36
N ILE A 107 -6.36 7.62 -20.95
CA ILE A 107 -6.79 8.43 -19.80
C ILE A 107 -8.18 9.02 -20.06
N GLN A 108 -8.44 9.50 -21.26
CA GLN A 108 -9.77 10.04 -21.63
C GLN A 108 -10.85 8.95 -21.56
N ILE A 109 -10.57 7.76 -22.10
CA ILE A 109 -11.50 6.63 -22.06
C ILE A 109 -11.79 6.24 -20.60
N ILE A 110 -10.75 6.07 -19.78
CA ILE A 110 -10.91 5.71 -18.35
C ILE A 110 -11.75 6.75 -17.61
N ASN A 111 -11.50 8.04 -17.82
CA ASN A 111 -12.25 9.11 -17.14
C ASN A 111 -13.74 9.14 -17.53
N GLN A 112 -14.11 8.58 -18.66
CA GLN A 112 -15.51 8.48 -19.11
C GLN A 112 -16.22 7.22 -18.58
N THR A 113 -15.47 6.25 -18.01
CA THR A 113 -16.06 5.03 -17.44
C THR A 113 -16.92 5.35 -16.22
N VAL A 114 -17.91 4.49 -15.97
CA VAL A 114 -18.69 4.51 -14.71
C VAL A 114 -17.77 4.19 -13.53
N TYR A 115 -16.83 3.27 -13.75
CA TYR A 115 -15.83 2.83 -12.78
C TYR A 115 -14.54 2.48 -13.54
N PRO A 116 -13.37 2.99 -13.13
CA PRO A 116 -13.12 3.86 -11.97
C PRO A 116 -13.33 5.36 -12.21
N GLY A 117 -13.59 5.80 -13.46
CA GLY A 117 -13.52 7.20 -13.88
C GLY A 117 -14.46 8.15 -13.12
N LYS A 118 -15.74 7.82 -13.04
CA LYS A 118 -16.76 8.67 -12.38
C LYS A 118 -16.99 8.34 -10.92
N ARG A 119 -16.22 7.39 -10.34
CA ARG A 119 -16.38 7.04 -8.94
C ARG A 119 -15.92 8.17 -8.03
N VAL A 120 -16.76 8.50 -7.06
CA VAL A 120 -16.47 9.44 -5.97
C VAL A 120 -16.76 8.74 -4.66
N ASP A 121 -15.85 8.80 -3.71
CA ASP A 121 -16.00 8.25 -2.36
C ASP A 121 -15.83 9.38 -1.33
N TYR A 122 -16.61 9.36 -0.29
CA TYR A 122 -16.55 10.35 0.81
C TYR A 122 -16.15 9.71 2.14
N GLY A 123 -15.79 8.45 2.09
CA GLY A 123 -15.44 7.64 3.25
C GLY A 123 -16.61 6.77 3.72
N SER A 124 -16.26 5.68 4.39
CA SER A 124 -17.20 4.72 4.95
C SER A 124 -16.60 4.00 6.15
N ASN A 125 -17.41 3.43 7.01
CA ASN A 125 -16.92 2.70 8.19
C ASN A 125 -16.31 1.35 7.79
N VAL A 126 -14.99 1.27 7.86
CA VAL A 126 -14.20 0.06 7.63
C VAL A 126 -13.18 -0.18 8.75
N ILE A 127 -13.42 0.39 9.93
CA ILE A 127 -12.48 0.34 11.07
C ILE A 127 -12.16 -1.11 11.48
N GLN A 128 -13.10 -2.02 11.35
CA GLN A 128 -12.91 -3.44 11.65
C GLN A 128 -11.73 -4.02 10.86
N LYS A 129 -11.50 -3.57 9.62
CA LYS A 129 -10.41 -4.06 8.78
C LYS A 129 -9.04 -3.73 9.41
N ILE A 130 -8.83 -2.49 9.93
CA ILE A 130 -7.55 -2.13 10.55
C ILE A 130 -7.40 -2.75 11.94
N LEU A 131 -8.48 -2.89 12.70
CA LEU A 131 -8.46 -3.59 13.99
C LEU A 131 -8.10 -5.07 13.82
N CYS A 132 -8.47 -5.68 12.69
CA CYS A 132 -8.12 -7.05 12.33
C CYS A 132 -6.73 -7.18 11.66
N TYR A 133 -5.79 -6.26 11.96
CA TYR A 133 -4.44 -6.21 11.35
C TYR A 133 -3.69 -7.55 11.42
N ALA A 134 -3.94 -8.38 12.42
CA ALA A 134 -3.29 -9.66 12.60
C ALA A 134 -3.66 -10.70 11.52
N GLN A 135 -4.74 -10.46 10.74
CA GLN A 135 -5.09 -11.30 9.59
C GLN A 135 -3.95 -11.39 8.56
N SER A 136 -3.09 -10.37 8.46
CA SER A 136 -1.94 -10.38 7.57
C SER A 136 -0.99 -11.55 7.78
N LEU A 137 -0.93 -12.12 8.99
CA LEU A 137 -0.08 -13.26 9.32
C LEU A 137 -0.61 -14.58 8.75
N PHE A 138 -1.91 -14.71 8.59
CA PHE A 138 -2.55 -15.94 8.09
C PHE A 138 -3.26 -15.77 6.75
N PHE A 139 -3.19 -14.58 6.18
CA PHE A 139 -3.75 -14.27 4.87
C PHE A 139 -3.37 -15.30 3.79
N PRO A 140 -2.10 -15.74 3.67
CA PRO A 140 -1.71 -16.72 2.66
C PRO A 140 -2.39 -18.09 2.82
N PHE A 141 -2.98 -18.37 3.98
CA PHE A 141 -3.58 -19.66 4.34
C PHE A 141 -5.10 -19.60 4.49
N GLY A 142 -5.67 -18.41 4.64
CA GLY A 142 -7.06 -18.23 5.05
C GLY A 142 -8.08 -18.10 3.93
N GLY A 143 -7.65 -17.96 2.68
CA GLY A 143 -8.54 -17.82 1.52
C GLY A 143 -9.51 -16.62 1.63
N LEU A 144 -9.04 -15.42 1.37
CA LEU A 144 -9.88 -14.21 1.44
C LEU A 144 -10.54 -13.93 0.08
N SER A 145 -11.79 -13.46 0.12
CA SER A 145 -12.64 -13.29 -1.06
C SER A 145 -12.23 -12.15 -2.00
N ASN A 146 -11.50 -11.15 -1.52
CA ASN A 146 -11.02 -10.02 -2.32
C ASN A 146 -9.59 -9.65 -1.96
N ASN A 147 -8.64 -10.11 -2.77
CA ASN A 147 -7.22 -9.88 -2.57
C ASN A 147 -6.81 -8.40 -2.67
N SER A 148 -7.57 -7.58 -3.40
CA SER A 148 -7.26 -6.15 -3.60
C SER A 148 -7.57 -5.29 -2.39
N GLU A 149 -8.53 -5.72 -1.55
CA GLU A 149 -9.05 -4.95 -0.44
C GLU A 149 -8.92 -5.66 0.91
N SER A 150 -8.35 -6.87 0.92
CA SER A 150 -8.19 -7.68 2.14
C SER A 150 -6.79 -7.52 2.77
N GLY A 151 -5.83 -6.94 2.06
CA GLY A 151 -4.49 -6.70 2.56
C GLY A 151 -4.50 -5.71 3.72
N VAL A 152 -3.71 -5.97 4.75
CA VAL A 152 -3.40 -5.02 5.82
C VAL A 152 -1.98 -5.27 6.29
N PHE A 153 -1.31 -4.23 6.78
CA PHE A 153 -0.02 -4.41 7.44
C PHE A 153 -0.21 -4.97 8.85
N PHE A 154 0.72 -5.81 9.30
CA PHE A 154 0.81 -6.18 10.70
C PHE A 154 1.36 -4.99 11.49
N CYS A 155 0.49 -4.18 12.06
CA CYS A 155 0.85 -2.83 12.52
C CYS A 155 0.57 -2.56 14.00
N LEU A 156 -0.01 -3.51 14.74
CA LEU A 156 -0.39 -3.36 16.15
C LEU A 156 -1.29 -2.14 16.42
N PHE A 157 -2.19 -1.80 15.49
CA PHE A 157 -3.15 -0.70 15.68
C PHE A 157 -4.13 -1.01 16.83
N PRO A 158 -4.46 -0.07 17.73
CA PRO A 158 -4.02 1.33 17.79
C PRO A 158 -2.80 1.57 18.70
N LEU A 159 -2.07 0.52 19.09
CA LEU A 159 -1.00 0.62 20.09
C LEU A 159 0.13 1.56 19.66
N SER A 160 0.54 1.53 18.38
CA SER A 160 1.59 2.42 17.87
C SER A 160 1.19 3.90 17.91
N THR A 161 -0.07 4.22 17.61
CA THR A 161 -0.63 5.58 17.76
C THR A 161 -0.60 6.03 19.22
N LEU A 162 -1.14 5.19 20.12
CA LEU A 162 -1.21 5.49 21.55
C LEU A 162 0.19 5.68 22.17
N LEU A 163 1.15 4.86 21.79
CA LEU A 163 2.53 5.00 22.25
C LEU A 163 3.19 6.27 21.69
N SER A 164 2.95 6.61 20.41
CA SER A 164 3.47 7.85 19.83
C SER A 164 2.93 9.07 20.56
N LEU A 165 1.63 9.10 20.88
CA LEU A 165 1.02 10.14 21.69
C LEU A 165 1.61 10.19 23.12
N TYR A 166 1.77 9.02 23.77
CA TYR A 166 2.38 8.93 25.09
C TYR A 166 3.79 9.55 25.10
N TYR A 167 4.63 9.19 24.14
CA TYR A 167 6.00 9.72 24.09
C TYR A 167 6.05 11.19 23.74
N LEU A 168 5.16 11.71 22.89
CA LEU A 168 5.06 13.14 22.62
C LEU A 168 4.72 13.97 23.87
N ILE A 169 3.96 13.37 24.81
CA ILE A 169 3.61 14.02 26.09
C ILE A 169 4.77 13.89 27.09
N VAL A 170 5.40 12.73 27.20
CA VAL A 170 6.37 12.40 28.25
C VAL A 170 7.80 12.77 27.88
N ALA A 171 8.17 12.68 26.60
CA ALA A 171 9.52 12.98 26.14
C ALA A 171 9.83 14.49 26.20
N LYS A 172 11.06 14.81 26.56
CA LYS A 172 11.55 16.19 26.60
C LYS A 172 11.73 16.81 25.20
N LYS A 173 11.87 15.94 24.17
CA LYS A 173 12.10 16.34 22.77
C LYS A 173 10.81 16.21 21.98
N LYS A 174 10.41 17.25 21.28
CA LYS A 174 9.28 17.21 20.35
C LYS A 174 9.71 16.52 19.05
N ASP A 175 9.03 15.45 18.70
CA ASP A 175 9.27 14.74 17.44
C ASP A 175 8.29 15.21 16.36
N LEU A 176 8.79 16.06 15.47
CA LEU A 176 7.98 16.63 14.40
C LEU A 176 7.47 15.57 13.42
N LEU A 177 8.27 14.54 13.14
CA LEU A 177 7.86 13.45 12.24
C LEU A 177 6.66 12.70 12.80
N SER A 178 6.71 12.31 14.08
CA SER A 178 5.58 11.66 14.75
C SER A 178 4.34 12.54 14.76
N ILE A 179 4.48 13.85 14.99
CA ILE A 179 3.35 14.79 14.95
C ILE A 179 2.71 14.80 13.55
N PHE A 180 3.51 14.94 12.50
CA PHE A 180 3.00 14.98 11.13
C PHE A 180 2.34 13.66 10.71
N LEU A 181 2.95 12.53 11.06
CA LEU A 181 2.38 11.20 10.78
C LEU A 181 1.05 11.01 11.51
N LEU A 182 0.94 11.43 12.77
CA LEU A 182 -0.31 11.36 13.53
C LEU A 182 -1.41 12.26 12.94
N ILE A 183 -1.08 13.45 12.42
CA ILE A 183 -2.07 14.31 11.73
C ILE A 183 -2.60 13.61 10.48
N VAL A 184 -1.72 13.04 9.65
CA VAL A 184 -2.11 12.28 8.45
C VAL A 184 -2.96 11.07 8.86
N GLU A 185 -2.53 10.33 9.87
CA GLU A 185 -3.25 9.17 10.39
C GLU A 185 -4.65 9.51 10.87
N ILE A 186 -4.80 10.55 11.70
CA ILE A 186 -6.10 10.98 12.23
C ILE A 186 -7.04 11.35 11.08
N SER A 187 -6.55 12.07 10.06
CA SER A 187 -7.36 12.40 8.88
C SER A 187 -7.87 11.16 8.14
N MET A 188 -7.02 10.13 8.02
CA MET A 188 -7.38 8.85 7.40
C MET A 188 -8.33 8.03 8.27
N ILE A 189 -8.14 8.04 9.60
CA ILE A 189 -9.07 7.38 10.54
C ILE A 189 -10.46 8.01 10.44
N ILE A 190 -10.57 9.33 10.45
CA ILE A 190 -11.86 10.02 10.30
C ILE A 190 -12.51 9.61 8.97
N TYR A 191 -11.76 9.59 7.87
CA TYR A 191 -12.26 9.19 6.57
C TYR A 191 -12.75 7.73 6.55
N THR A 192 -12.05 6.81 7.21
CA THR A 192 -12.35 5.37 7.22
C THR A 192 -13.32 4.94 8.31
N THR A 193 -13.79 5.85 9.14
CA THR A 193 -14.76 5.56 10.21
C THR A 193 -16.07 6.32 10.06
N ILE A 194 -15.99 7.63 9.86
CA ILE A 194 -17.13 8.56 9.83
C ILE A 194 -17.39 9.05 8.40
N GLY A 195 -16.34 9.14 7.59
CA GLY A 195 -16.35 9.86 6.32
C GLY A 195 -16.04 11.35 6.49
N LEU A 196 -15.91 12.06 5.37
CA LEU A 196 -15.63 13.50 5.32
C LEU A 196 -16.72 14.24 4.55
N ALA A 197 -16.95 15.48 4.92
CA ALA A 197 -17.81 16.39 4.15
C ALA A 197 -17.28 16.49 2.69
N PRO A 198 -18.18 16.54 1.67
CA PRO A 198 -17.78 16.51 0.27
C PRO A 198 -16.72 17.54 -0.13
N ILE A 199 -16.81 18.76 0.41
CA ILE A 199 -15.84 19.83 0.15
C ILE A 199 -14.46 19.45 0.69
N VAL A 200 -14.38 18.95 1.93
CA VAL A 200 -13.13 18.56 2.58
C VAL A 200 -12.50 17.36 1.86
N ALA A 201 -13.30 16.34 1.54
CA ALA A 201 -12.82 15.17 0.81
C ALA A 201 -12.26 15.53 -0.57
N LYS A 202 -12.88 16.49 -1.28
CA LYS A 202 -12.38 17.00 -2.57
C LYS A 202 -11.07 17.77 -2.41
N LEU A 203 -10.97 18.67 -1.42
CA LEU A 203 -9.76 19.46 -1.16
C LEU A 203 -8.56 18.55 -0.82
N LEU A 204 -8.81 17.49 -0.06
CA LEU A 204 -7.79 16.49 0.29
C LEU A 204 -7.57 15.44 -0.82
N LEU A 205 -8.29 15.51 -1.94
CA LEU A 205 -8.30 14.51 -3.01
C LEU A 205 -8.69 13.09 -2.54
N PHE A 206 -9.24 12.94 -1.35
CA PHE A 206 -9.65 11.65 -0.77
C PHE A 206 -10.83 11.05 -1.51
N THR A 207 -11.61 11.86 -2.25
CA THR A 207 -12.69 11.38 -3.11
C THR A 207 -12.26 10.33 -4.15
N HIS A 208 -10.97 10.27 -4.45
CA HIS A 208 -10.40 9.27 -5.37
C HIS A 208 -9.92 7.99 -4.66
N SER A 209 -9.94 7.97 -3.32
CA SER A 209 -9.50 6.82 -2.54
C SER A 209 -10.68 6.09 -1.91
N VAL A 210 -10.74 4.78 -2.07
CA VAL A 210 -11.73 3.93 -1.39
C VAL A 210 -11.30 3.71 0.05
N SER A 211 -12.25 3.77 0.98
CA SER A 211 -11.97 3.56 2.41
C SER A 211 -11.22 2.26 2.70
N GLY A 212 -11.58 1.16 2.02
CA GLY A 212 -10.88 -0.12 2.17
C GLY A 212 -9.41 -0.09 1.78
N ARG A 213 -9.01 0.77 0.83
CA ARG A 213 -7.60 0.96 0.42
C ARG A 213 -6.88 1.99 1.27
N MET A 214 -7.59 2.96 1.82
CA MET A 214 -7.04 3.90 2.79
C MET A 214 -6.51 3.18 4.03
N VAL A 215 -7.17 2.09 4.45
CA VAL A 215 -6.73 1.24 5.58
C VAL A 215 -5.34 0.62 5.34
N ASP A 216 -5.00 0.27 4.09
CA ASP A 216 -3.66 -0.25 3.77
C ASP A 216 -2.58 0.81 4.08
N ILE A 217 -2.88 2.06 3.77
CA ILE A 217 -1.95 3.17 4.04
C ILE A 217 -1.91 3.54 5.52
N LEU A 218 -3.04 3.45 6.23
CA LEU A 218 -3.05 3.55 7.69
C LEU A 218 -2.09 2.54 8.32
N GLY A 219 -2.14 1.28 7.88
CA GLY A 219 -1.20 0.25 8.32
C GLY A 219 0.26 0.61 8.02
N PHE A 220 0.55 1.21 6.87
CA PHE A 220 1.89 1.69 6.52
C PHE A 220 2.35 2.82 7.45
N VAL A 221 1.49 3.80 7.75
CA VAL A 221 1.80 4.87 8.73
C VAL A 221 2.13 4.28 10.09
N GLN A 222 1.35 3.29 10.56
CA GLN A 222 1.60 2.60 11.82
C GLN A 222 2.98 1.92 11.87
N VAL A 223 3.38 1.27 10.77
CA VAL A 223 4.71 0.65 10.67
C VAL A 223 5.81 1.72 10.78
N ILE A 224 5.65 2.87 10.13
CA ILE A 224 6.61 3.97 10.23
C ILE A 224 6.66 4.52 11.66
N LEU A 225 5.51 4.68 12.33
CA LEU A 225 5.46 5.08 13.74
C LEU A 225 6.18 4.07 14.64
N ILE A 226 6.01 2.77 14.44
CA ILE A 226 6.76 1.73 15.18
C ILE A 226 8.28 1.90 14.96
N ILE A 227 8.72 2.07 13.72
CA ILE A 227 10.14 2.29 13.40
C ILE A 227 10.65 3.55 14.12
N ARG A 228 9.83 4.61 14.14
CA ARG A 228 10.18 5.85 14.84
C ARG A 228 10.25 5.67 16.36
N LEU A 229 9.31 4.93 16.93
CA LEU A 229 9.34 4.56 18.36
C LEU A 229 10.64 3.84 18.74
N LEU A 230 11.02 2.84 17.95
CA LEU A 230 12.22 2.03 18.20
C LEU A 230 13.53 2.82 18.04
N SER A 231 13.55 3.84 17.16
CA SER A 231 14.76 4.60 16.85
C SER A 231 14.91 5.87 17.70
N PHE A 232 13.85 6.66 17.82
CA PHE A 232 13.92 8.01 18.39
C PHE A 232 13.68 8.01 19.92
N TYR A 233 12.78 7.14 20.40
CA TYR A 233 12.38 7.10 21.81
C TYR A 233 13.07 6.00 22.62
N LYS A 234 14.14 5.41 22.11
CA LYS A 234 14.86 4.30 22.76
C LYS A 234 15.33 4.63 24.18
N ASP A 235 15.80 5.85 24.39
CA ASP A 235 16.39 6.31 25.66
C ASP A 235 15.39 7.07 26.54
N GLU A 236 14.12 7.09 26.16
CA GLU A 236 13.07 7.78 26.92
C GLU A 236 12.47 6.86 28.00
N LYS A 237 11.70 7.46 28.91
CA LYS A 237 11.05 6.76 30.00
C LYS A 237 9.93 5.84 29.48
N HIS A 238 10.15 4.54 29.53
CA HIS A 238 9.19 3.53 29.11
C HIS A 238 8.14 3.21 30.18
N ILE A 239 7.07 2.52 29.72
CA ILE A 239 5.99 2.06 30.61
C ILE A 239 6.56 1.00 31.57
N LYS A 240 6.18 1.08 32.86
CA LYS A 240 6.59 0.09 33.86
C LYS A 240 6.17 -1.33 33.47
N PRO A 241 7.00 -2.36 33.64
CA PRO A 241 6.72 -3.74 33.17
C PRO A 241 5.37 -4.30 33.64
N ILE A 242 4.97 -4.06 34.89
CA ILE A 242 3.68 -4.54 35.42
C ILE A 242 2.51 -3.91 34.63
N VAL A 243 2.52 -2.59 34.45
CA VAL A 243 1.48 -1.88 33.71
C VAL A 243 1.50 -2.30 32.25
N GLY A 244 2.69 -2.42 31.64
CA GLY A 244 2.86 -2.90 30.28
C GLY A 244 2.35 -4.32 30.08
N SER A 245 2.51 -5.23 31.06
CA SER A 245 1.95 -6.57 30.99
C SER A 245 0.41 -6.57 30.99
N ILE A 246 -0.21 -5.77 31.86
CA ILE A 246 -1.67 -5.66 31.93
C ILE A 246 -2.23 -5.13 30.59
N ILE A 247 -1.66 -4.04 30.06
CA ILE A 247 -2.07 -3.47 28.78
C ILE A 247 -1.85 -4.48 27.65
N ALA A 248 -0.72 -5.19 27.64
CA ALA A 248 -0.42 -6.19 26.60
C ALA A 248 -1.40 -7.37 26.63
N ILE A 249 -1.86 -7.81 27.81
CA ILE A 249 -2.88 -8.85 27.94
C ILE A 249 -4.21 -8.37 27.34
N ILE A 250 -4.68 -7.17 27.73
CA ILE A 250 -5.93 -6.59 27.24
C ILE A 250 -5.88 -6.46 25.73
N PHE A 251 -4.81 -5.88 25.21
CA PHE A 251 -4.61 -5.66 23.78
C PHE A 251 -4.53 -6.97 22.98
N ALA A 252 -3.84 -7.98 23.49
CA ALA A 252 -3.77 -9.30 22.88
C ALA A 252 -5.14 -10.01 22.87
N CYS A 253 -5.90 -9.92 23.97
CA CYS A 253 -7.25 -10.44 24.03
C CYS A 253 -8.17 -9.79 22.99
N GLU A 254 -8.17 -8.45 22.95
CA GLU A 254 -8.96 -7.69 21.97
C GLU A 254 -8.64 -8.10 20.55
N SER A 255 -7.36 -8.08 20.17
CA SER A 255 -6.92 -8.43 18.81
C SER A 255 -7.30 -9.85 18.41
N VAL A 256 -7.16 -10.83 19.32
CA VAL A 256 -7.55 -12.23 19.06
C VAL A 256 -9.05 -12.37 18.92
N LEU A 257 -9.85 -11.69 19.74
CA LEU A 257 -11.30 -11.73 19.67
C LEU A 257 -11.83 -11.12 18.38
N ILE A 258 -11.28 -9.97 17.97
CA ILE A 258 -11.65 -9.32 16.70
C ILE A 258 -11.34 -10.23 15.52
N CYS A 259 -10.14 -10.83 15.49
CA CYS A 259 -9.75 -11.77 14.43
C CYS A 259 -10.62 -13.04 14.46
N LYS A 260 -10.95 -13.58 15.63
CA LYS A 260 -11.85 -14.74 15.74
C LYS A 260 -13.23 -14.44 15.23
N PHE A 261 -13.77 -13.26 15.53
CA PHE A 261 -15.07 -12.83 15.04
C PHE A 261 -15.09 -12.68 13.51
N SER A 262 -13.99 -12.16 12.93
CA SER A 262 -13.86 -11.96 11.48
C SER A 262 -13.56 -13.27 10.71
N PHE A 263 -12.88 -14.22 11.34
CA PHE A 263 -12.42 -15.48 10.72
C PHE A 263 -12.72 -16.69 11.62
N PRO A 264 -14.01 -17.00 11.90
CA PRO A 264 -14.39 -18.03 12.85
C PRO A 264 -13.92 -19.43 12.47
N ASP A 265 -13.89 -19.76 11.19
CA ASP A 265 -13.51 -21.09 10.69
C ASP A 265 -11.98 -21.30 10.70
N TYR A 266 -11.23 -20.23 10.44
CA TYR A 266 -9.77 -20.30 10.39
C TYR A 266 -9.14 -20.35 11.79
N LEU A 267 -9.60 -19.53 12.75
CA LEU A 267 -9.02 -19.40 14.08
C LEU A 267 -9.58 -20.44 15.04
N ASN A 268 -8.95 -21.63 15.07
CA ASN A 268 -9.17 -22.63 16.10
C ASN A 268 -8.45 -22.26 17.42
N LYS A 269 -8.71 -23.03 18.50
CA LYS A 269 -8.18 -22.78 19.85
C LYS A 269 -6.63 -22.62 19.85
N TYR A 270 -5.90 -23.47 19.14
CA TYR A 270 -4.43 -23.43 19.14
C TYR A 270 -3.90 -22.19 18.40
N ARG A 271 -4.50 -21.83 17.29
CA ARG A 271 -4.12 -20.62 16.54
C ARG A 271 -4.44 -19.34 17.33
N MET A 272 -5.55 -19.32 18.08
CA MET A 272 -5.87 -18.22 18.99
C MET A 272 -4.83 -18.06 20.10
N ILE A 273 -4.41 -19.16 20.73
CA ILE A 273 -3.37 -19.14 21.79
C ILE A 273 -2.04 -18.65 21.21
N LEU A 274 -1.64 -19.16 20.05
CA LEU A 274 -0.41 -18.72 19.38
C LEU A 274 -0.43 -17.22 19.05
N LEU A 275 -1.55 -16.75 18.49
CA LEU A 275 -1.74 -15.34 18.15
C LEU A 275 -1.72 -14.46 19.40
N PHE A 276 -2.37 -14.89 20.48
CA PHE A 276 -2.35 -14.20 21.76
C PHE A 276 -0.92 -14.05 22.29
N ILE A 277 -0.17 -15.15 22.38
CA ILE A 277 1.22 -15.14 22.86
C ILE A 277 2.07 -14.20 22.02
N LEU A 278 1.93 -14.25 20.72
CA LEU A 278 2.68 -13.41 19.79
C LEU A 278 2.38 -11.91 20.02
N ILE A 279 1.11 -11.52 20.02
CA ILE A 279 0.69 -10.13 20.20
C ILE A 279 1.06 -9.64 21.59
N PHE A 280 0.91 -10.47 22.62
CA PHE A 280 1.33 -10.14 23.98
C PHE A 280 2.82 -9.77 24.05
N PHE A 281 3.70 -10.62 23.55
CA PHE A 281 5.14 -10.34 23.63
C PHE A 281 5.57 -9.16 22.76
N LEU A 282 5.01 -9.01 21.56
CA LEU A 282 5.28 -7.85 20.71
C LEU A 282 4.85 -6.56 21.40
N SER A 283 3.63 -6.50 21.91
CA SER A 283 3.12 -5.31 22.61
C SER A 283 3.90 -5.02 23.88
N PHE A 284 4.18 -6.03 24.69
CA PHE A 284 4.96 -5.89 25.92
C PHE A 284 6.36 -5.33 25.66
N TYR A 285 7.09 -5.91 24.70
CA TYR A 285 8.45 -5.44 24.40
C TYR A 285 8.47 -4.04 23.79
N LEU A 286 7.47 -3.69 22.98
CA LEU A 286 7.37 -2.37 22.39
C LEU A 286 7.08 -1.29 23.45
N MET A 287 6.22 -1.60 24.44
CA MET A 287 5.82 -0.64 25.48
C MET A 287 6.89 -0.46 26.57
N THR A 288 7.56 -1.54 26.96
CA THR A 288 8.35 -1.54 28.19
C THR A 288 9.85 -1.42 27.95
N ASN A 289 10.34 -1.71 26.75
CA ASN A 289 11.77 -1.89 26.47
C ASN A 289 12.50 -2.68 27.58
N TYR A 290 11.86 -3.74 28.08
CA TYR A 290 12.21 -4.48 29.28
C TYR A 290 13.71 -4.82 29.35
N LYS A 291 14.40 -4.35 30.42
CA LYS A 291 15.84 -4.48 30.67
C LYS A 291 16.70 -3.94 29.50
N ASP A 292 16.29 -2.86 28.85
CA ASP A 292 16.96 -2.23 27.70
C ASP A 292 17.20 -3.16 26.50
N LYS A 293 16.50 -4.29 26.48
CA LYS A 293 16.57 -5.31 25.42
C LYS A 293 15.21 -5.54 24.75
N GLY A 294 14.16 -4.87 25.21
CA GLY A 294 12.79 -5.06 24.71
C GLY A 294 12.70 -4.74 23.23
N PHE A 295 13.20 -3.60 22.79
CA PHE A 295 13.18 -3.20 21.38
C PHE A 295 13.95 -4.15 20.47
N LYS A 296 15.11 -4.68 20.94
CA LYS A 296 15.83 -5.71 20.19
C LYS A 296 15.02 -7.00 20.08
N LYS A 297 14.38 -7.44 21.17
CA LYS A 297 13.52 -8.64 21.18
C LYS A 297 12.28 -8.44 20.29
N PHE A 298 11.67 -7.26 20.34
CA PHE A 298 10.59 -6.89 19.42
C PHE A 298 11.04 -7.03 17.97
N GLY A 299 12.18 -6.42 17.60
CA GLY A 299 12.72 -6.47 16.25
C GLY A 299 13.01 -7.90 15.77
N ILE A 300 13.60 -8.74 16.62
CA ILE A 300 13.85 -10.16 16.29
C ILE A 300 12.52 -10.89 16.09
N LEU A 301 11.59 -10.75 17.03
CA LEU A 301 10.31 -11.46 16.98
C LEU A 301 9.48 -11.08 15.77
N ILE A 302 9.34 -9.78 15.49
CA ILE A 302 8.59 -9.32 14.32
C ILE A 302 9.25 -9.75 13.01
N SER A 303 10.59 -9.77 12.94
CA SER A 303 11.32 -10.24 11.76
C SER A 303 11.08 -11.72 11.50
N VAL A 304 11.20 -12.57 12.56
CA VAL A 304 10.92 -14.01 12.44
C VAL A 304 9.50 -14.26 11.96
N VAL A 305 8.52 -13.58 12.57
CA VAL A 305 7.11 -13.72 12.21
C VAL A 305 6.85 -13.28 10.77
N SER A 306 7.43 -12.15 10.34
CA SER A 306 7.29 -11.65 8.98
C SER A 306 7.93 -12.59 7.95
N ILE A 307 9.09 -13.17 8.27
CA ILE A 307 9.73 -14.18 7.41
C ILE A 307 8.87 -15.44 7.33
N CYS A 308 8.41 -15.97 8.45
CA CYS A 308 7.57 -17.19 8.49
C CYS A 308 6.24 -16.99 7.73
N SER A 309 5.61 -15.84 7.88
CA SER A 309 4.39 -15.48 7.15
C SER A 309 4.67 -15.26 5.65
N GLY A 310 5.75 -14.54 5.32
CA GLY A 310 6.08 -14.17 3.95
C GLY A 310 6.71 -15.30 3.12
N ILE A 311 7.35 -16.28 3.72
CA ILE A 311 8.02 -17.37 3.00
C ILE A 311 7.04 -18.24 2.19
N CYS A 312 5.77 -18.24 2.60
CA CYS A 312 4.70 -18.95 1.88
C CYS A 312 4.20 -18.19 0.65
N VAL A 313 4.54 -16.90 0.54
CA VAL A 313 4.26 -16.10 -0.63
C VAL A 313 5.39 -16.30 -1.64
N ARG A 314 5.07 -16.73 -2.86
CA ARG A 314 6.04 -16.92 -3.93
C ARG A 314 6.20 -15.62 -4.73
N PRO A 315 7.14 -14.72 -4.37
CA PRO A 315 7.30 -13.45 -5.06
C PRO A 315 7.93 -13.60 -6.45
N ILE A 316 8.59 -14.75 -6.69
CA ILE A 316 9.29 -15.04 -7.94
C ILE A 316 8.83 -16.40 -8.44
N SER A 317 8.34 -16.45 -9.68
CA SER A 317 8.05 -17.69 -10.42
C SER A 317 8.98 -17.80 -11.62
N ILE A 318 9.58 -18.97 -11.81
CA ILE A 318 10.48 -19.23 -12.94
C ILE A 318 9.72 -20.06 -13.98
N GLY A 319 9.61 -19.54 -15.20
CA GLY A 319 8.91 -20.17 -16.30
C GLY A 319 7.38 -20.11 -16.20
N LEU A 320 6.72 -20.64 -17.20
CA LEU A 320 5.26 -20.65 -17.36
C LEU A 320 4.64 -22.05 -17.31
N SER A 321 5.41 -23.04 -16.88
CA SER A 321 4.95 -24.45 -16.81
C SER A 321 3.74 -24.62 -15.89
N SER A 322 3.65 -23.84 -14.81
CA SER A 322 2.48 -23.83 -13.91
C SER A 322 1.17 -23.47 -14.61
N VAL A 323 1.23 -22.81 -15.76
CA VAL A 323 0.09 -22.47 -16.61
C VAL A 323 -0.02 -23.48 -17.75
N TYR A 324 1.02 -23.60 -18.57
CA TYR A 324 0.97 -24.34 -19.83
C TYR A 324 1.03 -25.88 -19.69
N ALA A 325 1.53 -26.40 -18.58
CA ALA A 325 1.47 -27.82 -18.30
C ALA A 325 0.09 -28.33 -17.85
N LYS A 326 -0.87 -27.43 -17.61
CA LYS A 326 -2.24 -27.81 -17.24
C LYS A 326 -2.94 -28.46 -18.47
N PRO A 327 -3.67 -29.57 -18.31
CA PRO A 327 -4.42 -30.18 -19.41
C PRO A 327 -5.37 -29.19 -20.11
N ALA A 328 -6.06 -28.36 -19.35
CA ALA A 328 -6.93 -27.33 -19.90
C ALA A 328 -6.18 -26.33 -20.80
N ALA A 329 -4.96 -25.94 -20.43
CA ALA A 329 -4.15 -25.04 -21.26
C ALA A 329 -3.75 -25.68 -22.57
N GLN A 330 -3.37 -26.96 -22.53
CA GLN A 330 -2.99 -27.71 -23.71
C GLN A 330 -4.16 -27.90 -24.69
N GLU A 331 -5.36 -28.19 -24.18
CA GLU A 331 -6.57 -28.28 -25.02
C GLU A 331 -6.97 -26.93 -25.62
N ILE A 332 -6.90 -25.86 -24.85
CA ILE A 332 -7.15 -24.48 -25.37
C ILE A 332 -6.17 -24.17 -26.50
N GLN A 333 -4.86 -24.41 -26.28
CA GLN A 333 -3.82 -24.13 -27.27
C GLN A 333 -4.04 -24.99 -28.55
N LYS A 334 -4.44 -26.25 -28.39
CA LYS A 334 -4.77 -27.15 -29.53
C LYS A 334 -5.95 -26.58 -30.33
N ILE A 335 -7.03 -26.19 -29.68
CA ILE A 335 -8.21 -25.60 -30.37
C ILE A 335 -7.82 -24.31 -31.09
N VAL A 336 -7.08 -23.43 -30.40
CA VAL A 336 -6.60 -22.17 -31.00
C VAL A 336 -5.69 -22.39 -32.20
N SER A 337 -4.87 -23.45 -32.19
CA SER A 337 -4.02 -23.80 -33.32
C SER A 337 -4.81 -24.29 -34.56
N ILE A 338 -6.00 -24.87 -34.37
CA ILE A 338 -6.90 -25.31 -35.44
C ILE A 338 -7.68 -24.11 -36.00
N ASP A 339 -8.21 -23.23 -35.11
CA ASP A 339 -8.96 -22.05 -35.50
C ASP A 339 -8.48 -20.78 -34.74
N PRO A 340 -7.41 -20.11 -35.23
CA PRO A 340 -6.84 -18.95 -34.60
C PRO A 340 -7.76 -17.71 -34.60
N LYS A 341 -8.80 -17.73 -35.42
CA LYS A 341 -9.75 -16.59 -35.57
C LYS A 341 -11.01 -16.73 -34.74
N SER A 342 -11.21 -17.89 -34.10
CA SER A 342 -12.35 -18.14 -33.24
C SER A 342 -12.40 -17.12 -32.10
N LYS A 343 -13.60 -16.68 -31.75
CA LYS A 343 -13.84 -15.80 -30.60
C LYS A 343 -14.32 -16.62 -29.41
N TRP A 344 -13.69 -16.37 -28.28
CA TRP A 344 -13.94 -17.13 -27.06
C TRP A 344 -14.74 -16.30 -26.07
N VAL A 345 -15.70 -16.92 -25.44
CA VAL A 345 -16.40 -16.40 -24.25
C VAL A 345 -16.25 -17.44 -23.17
N THR A 346 -15.85 -17.00 -21.98
CA THR A 346 -15.68 -17.89 -20.84
C THR A 346 -16.75 -17.61 -19.78
N ILE A 347 -17.24 -18.66 -19.16
CA ILE A 347 -18.21 -18.61 -18.08
C ILE A 347 -17.53 -19.10 -16.82
N GLY A 348 -17.61 -18.34 -15.73
CA GLY A 348 -16.97 -18.69 -14.45
C GLY A 348 -16.49 -17.45 -13.70
N GLY A 349 -15.54 -17.66 -12.79
CA GLY A 349 -14.89 -16.57 -12.04
C GLY A 349 -13.98 -15.71 -12.93
N ILE A 350 -13.55 -14.59 -12.40
CA ILE A 350 -12.70 -13.60 -13.08
C ILE A 350 -11.37 -14.16 -13.57
N GLU A 351 -10.90 -15.24 -12.99
CA GLU A 351 -9.65 -15.92 -13.35
C GLU A 351 -9.78 -16.69 -14.67
N THR A 352 -10.98 -17.21 -15.00
CA THR A 352 -11.21 -18.06 -16.15
C THR A 352 -10.94 -17.35 -17.48
N PRO A 353 -11.50 -16.15 -17.74
CA PRO A 353 -11.18 -15.39 -18.94
C PRO A 353 -9.68 -15.05 -19.07
N SER A 354 -9.05 -14.66 -17.96
CA SER A 354 -7.62 -14.36 -17.95
C SER A 354 -6.76 -15.58 -18.30
N PHE A 355 -7.16 -16.77 -17.81
CA PHE A 355 -6.47 -18.01 -18.12
C PHE A 355 -6.57 -18.37 -19.61
N THR A 356 -7.74 -18.20 -20.24
CA THR A 356 -7.90 -18.45 -21.69
C THR A 356 -7.06 -17.51 -22.54
N VAL A 357 -6.99 -16.21 -22.17
CA VAL A 357 -6.09 -15.23 -22.82
C VAL A 357 -4.63 -15.64 -22.67
N MET A 358 -4.20 -16.08 -21.49
CA MET A 358 -2.83 -16.59 -21.27
C MET A 358 -2.50 -17.78 -22.14
N CYS A 359 -3.49 -18.60 -22.49
CA CYS A 359 -3.32 -19.74 -23.41
C CYS A 359 -3.37 -19.34 -24.89
N GLY A 360 -3.52 -18.06 -25.21
CA GLY A 360 -3.53 -17.54 -26.58
C GLY A 360 -4.92 -17.47 -27.24
N ALA A 361 -5.99 -17.76 -26.50
CA ALA A 361 -7.35 -17.71 -27.04
C ALA A 361 -7.84 -16.25 -27.17
N PRO A 362 -8.40 -15.81 -28.33
CA PRO A 362 -8.97 -14.50 -28.53
C PRO A 362 -10.28 -14.33 -27.74
N THR A 363 -10.17 -14.11 -26.45
CA THR A 363 -11.29 -14.07 -25.50
C THR A 363 -11.91 -12.67 -25.47
N ILE A 364 -13.24 -12.58 -25.54
CA ILE A 364 -13.98 -11.32 -25.59
C ILE A 364 -14.14 -10.74 -24.18
N ASN A 365 -14.49 -11.55 -23.21
CA ASN A 365 -14.80 -11.18 -21.84
C ASN A 365 -13.64 -11.43 -20.89
N PHE A 366 -12.61 -10.63 -20.95
CA PHE A 366 -11.48 -10.71 -20.01
C PHE A 366 -11.26 -9.39 -19.28
N VAL A 367 -10.44 -9.43 -18.22
CA VAL A 367 -10.15 -8.23 -17.42
C VAL A 367 -9.38 -7.21 -18.24
N ASN A 368 -10.02 -6.10 -18.54
CA ASN A 368 -9.45 -4.95 -19.24
C ASN A 368 -9.30 -3.76 -18.31
N THR A 369 -8.31 -2.91 -18.55
CA THR A 369 -8.15 -1.64 -17.84
C THR A 369 -9.19 -0.58 -18.29
N TYR A 370 -9.76 -0.78 -19.46
CA TYR A 370 -10.86 0.04 -20.02
C TYR A 370 -11.74 -0.83 -20.93
N PRO A 371 -13.05 -0.51 -21.05
CA PRO A 371 -13.98 -1.33 -21.81
C PRO A 371 -13.75 -1.20 -23.31
N ASN A 372 -13.94 -2.30 -24.05
CA ASN A 372 -14.02 -2.26 -25.51
C ASN A 372 -15.40 -1.75 -25.97
N LEU A 373 -15.63 -0.45 -25.85
CA LEU A 373 -16.93 0.15 -26.16
C LEU A 373 -17.36 -0.09 -27.62
N LYS A 374 -16.41 -0.21 -28.56
CA LYS A 374 -16.74 -0.52 -29.96
C LYS A 374 -17.44 -1.88 -30.10
N LEU A 375 -16.93 -2.90 -29.41
CA LEU A 375 -17.54 -4.22 -29.37
C LEU A 375 -18.90 -4.16 -28.67
N TRP A 376 -18.96 -3.55 -27.49
CA TRP A 376 -20.18 -3.51 -26.70
C TRP A 376 -21.30 -2.74 -27.39
N HIS A 377 -21.01 -1.62 -28.07
CA HIS A 377 -22.01 -0.88 -28.84
C HIS A 377 -22.48 -1.65 -30.09
N THR A 378 -21.70 -2.62 -30.60
CA THR A 378 -22.18 -3.52 -31.64
C THR A 378 -23.18 -4.55 -31.10
N LEU A 379 -23.00 -5.00 -29.88
CA LEU A 379 -23.89 -5.96 -29.19
C LEU A 379 -25.11 -5.27 -28.55
N ASP A 380 -24.96 -4.03 -28.14
CA ASP A 380 -25.99 -3.18 -27.50
C ASP A 380 -26.07 -1.82 -28.20
N PRO A 381 -26.64 -1.75 -29.45
CA PRO A 381 -26.72 -0.52 -30.23
C PRO A 381 -27.48 0.61 -29.54
N GLU A 382 -28.50 0.25 -28.73
CA GLU A 382 -29.32 1.21 -27.98
C GLU A 382 -28.66 1.68 -26.68
N LYS A 383 -27.48 1.15 -26.34
CA LYS A 383 -26.73 1.47 -25.11
C LYS A 383 -27.52 1.28 -23.82
N LYS A 384 -28.46 0.35 -23.82
CA LYS A 384 -29.35 0.05 -22.71
C LYS A 384 -28.58 -0.41 -21.47
N TYR A 385 -27.49 -1.15 -21.68
CA TYR A 385 -26.67 -1.73 -20.63
C TYR A 385 -25.31 -1.04 -20.48
N GLU A 386 -25.13 0.18 -21.03
CA GLU A 386 -23.85 0.87 -21.01
C GLU A 386 -23.28 1.06 -19.60
N LYS A 387 -24.11 1.31 -18.58
CA LYS A 387 -23.69 1.42 -17.19
C LYS A 387 -23.11 0.11 -16.63
N ILE A 388 -23.42 -1.04 -17.25
CA ILE A 388 -22.94 -2.35 -16.81
C ILE A 388 -21.57 -2.62 -17.41
N TYR A 389 -21.38 -2.41 -18.71
CA TYR A 389 -20.15 -2.74 -19.40
C TYR A 389 -19.15 -1.57 -19.54
N ASN A 390 -19.56 -0.31 -19.35
CA ASN A 390 -18.67 0.85 -19.40
C ASN A 390 -17.91 1.02 -18.07
N ARG A 391 -17.13 0.01 -17.74
CA ARG A 391 -16.31 -0.02 -16.52
C ARG A 391 -15.09 -0.91 -16.67
N TYR A 392 -14.16 -0.79 -15.72
CA TYR A 392 -13.04 -1.71 -15.54
C TYR A 392 -13.56 -3.14 -15.36
N GLU A 393 -12.82 -4.11 -15.87
CA GLU A 393 -13.10 -5.55 -15.74
C GLU A 393 -14.23 -6.12 -16.64
N HIS A 394 -14.62 -5.41 -17.67
CA HIS A 394 -15.65 -5.93 -18.60
C HIS A 394 -15.21 -5.89 -20.05
#